data_3ae26ac43e72b856ea04a2577bdff807
#
_entry.id   3ae26ac43e72b856ea04a2577bdff807
#
_cell.length_a   1.000
_cell.length_b   1.000
_cell.length_c   1.000
_cell.angle_alpha   90.00
_cell.angle_beta   90.00
_cell.angle_gamma   90.00
#
_symmetry.space_group_name_H-M   'P 1'
#
loop_
_entity.id
_entity.type
_entity.pdbx_description
1 polymer ?
#
loop_
_entity_poly.entity_id
_entity_poly.type
_entity_poly.pdbx_seq_one_letter_code
_entity_poly.pdbx_strand_id
1 'polypeptide(L)'
;MMGVLKYVTQACKTMLDDQWMVTGHNCVARASYLEMMTTKQQFRKTDGRQFYHFVQSFPAEDGLTPQQVNAIGVEFAQKQFPDFEVVVATHLDTNHLHNHLVVNSVSCKDGKKLHQNAADLQRHRQVNDEICMAHGLQVLEPPKKHTRKKQMRPGEYQAGLRGDSWKLDLIQAINDALEYAAVSYTHLTLPT
;
A
#
# COMPACT_ATOMS: atom_id res chain seq x y z
N MET A 1 15.68 4.38 6.12
CA MET A 1 15.01 5.39 5.27
C MET A 1 15.65 5.52 3.89
N MET A 2 16.96 5.78 3.76
CA MET A 2 17.62 5.93 2.46
C MET A 2 17.34 4.79 1.47
N GLY A 3 17.44 3.53 1.91
CA GLY A 3 17.15 2.38 1.04
C GLY A 3 15.72 2.35 0.50
N VAL A 4 14.72 2.73 1.32
CA VAL A 4 13.32 2.80 0.88
C VAL A 4 13.13 3.96 -0.11
N LEU A 5 13.63 5.15 0.18
CA LEU A 5 13.55 6.27 -0.77
C LEU A 5 14.22 5.91 -2.10
N LYS A 6 15.43 5.32 -2.06
CA LYS A 6 16.10 4.86 -3.28
C LYS A 6 15.28 3.83 -4.06
N TYR A 7 14.59 2.91 -3.36
CA TYR A 7 13.75 1.91 -4.00
C TYR A 7 12.50 2.52 -4.66
N VAL A 8 11.76 3.36 -3.92
CA VAL A 8 10.50 3.91 -4.43
C VAL A 8 10.70 4.95 -5.54
N THR A 9 11.88 5.58 -5.61
CA THR A 9 12.19 6.60 -6.63
C THR A 9 13.02 6.08 -7.80
N GLN A 10 13.15 4.73 -7.95
CA GLN A 10 13.90 4.15 -9.08
C GLN A 10 13.31 4.58 -10.42
N ALA A 11 14.17 5.09 -11.30
CA ALA A 11 13.74 5.58 -12.63
C ALA A 11 13.04 4.50 -13.46
N CYS A 12 13.52 3.25 -13.43
CA CYS A 12 12.88 2.13 -14.15
C CYS A 12 11.43 1.83 -13.72
N LYS A 13 10.98 2.37 -12.58
CA LYS A 13 9.63 2.19 -12.02
C LYS A 13 8.76 3.42 -12.11
N THR A 14 9.36 4.60 -12.22
CA THR A 14 8.69 5.89 -12.04
C THR A 14 8.84 6.84 -13.22
N MET A 15 9.55 6.44 -14.30
CA MET A 15 9.69 7.26 -15.52
C MET A 15 8.65 6.87 -16.55
N LEU A 16 7.99 7.86 -17.13
CA LEU A 16 7.11 7.73 -18.28
C LEU A 16 7.44 8.87 -19.25
N ASP A 17 7.87 8.55 -20.46
CA ASP A 17 8.15 9.54 -21.53
C ASP A 17 8.96 10.75 -21.03
N ASP A 18 10.09 10.47 -20.35
CA ASP A 18 10.98 11.46 -19.70
C ASP A 18 10.35 12.23 -18.52
N GLN A 19 9.12 11.93 -18.13
CA GLN A 19 8.49 12.48 -16.94
C GLN A 19 8.73 11.59 -15.72
N TRP A 20 9.22 12.18 -14.66
CA TRP A 20 9.45 11.47 -13.41
C TRP A 20 8.22 11.55 -12.51
N MET A 21 7.52 10.42 -12.33
CA MET A 21 6.30 10.30 -11.52
C MET A 21 6.60 10.28 -10.01
N VAL A 22 7.43 11.21 -9.55
CA VAL A 22 7.78 11.38 -8.14
C VAL A 22 7.63 12.83 -7.73
N THR A 23 6.79 13.07 -6.73
CA THR A 23 6.48 14.41 -6.21
C THR A 23 6.84 14.49 -4.72
N GLY A 24 7.42 15.60 -4.30
CA GLY A 24 7.63 15.93 -2.89
C GLY A 24 6.52 16.84 -2.36
N HIS A 25 6.02 16.55 -1.17
CA HIS A 25 5.19 17.45 -0.37
C HIS A 25 6.02 17.93 0.81
N ASN A 26 6.11 19.25 1.01
CA ASN A 26 6.99 19.91 1.97
C ASN A 26 8.48 19.57 1.81
N CYS A 27 8.89 18.96 0.71
CA CYS A 27 10.28 18.66 0.39
C CYS A 27 10.49 18.59 -1.12
N VAL A 28 11.75 18.71 -1.54
CA VAL A 28 12.15 18.47 -2.93
C VAL A 28 12.41 16.97 -3.11
N ALA A 29 11.67 16.31 -4.01
CA ALA A 29 11.74 14.84 -4.18
C ALA A 29 13.18 14.32 -4.35
N ARG A 30 14.03 15.00 -5.14
CA ARG A 30 15.43 14.61 -5.38
C ARG A 30 16.34 14.81 -4.15
N ALA A 31 16.00 15.73 -3.26
CA ALA A 31 16.75 16.05 -2.04
C ALA A 31 16.10 15.49 -0.76
N SER A 32 14.99 14.77 -0.90
CA SER A 32 14.09 14.36 0.20
C SER A 32 14.82 13.66 1.36
N TYR A 33 15.80 12.80 1.07
CA TYR A 33 16.57 12.15 2.13
C TYR A 33 17.33 13.15 3.00
N LEU A 34 18.01 14.11 2.37
CA LEU A 34 18.80 15.13 3.07
C LEU A 34 17.89 16.06 3.87
N GLU A 35 16.79 16.51 3.27
CA GLU A 35 15.83 17.39 3.93
C GLU A 35 15.19 16.71 5.14
N MET A 36 14.67 15.48 4.98
CA MET A 36 14.10 14.69 6.08
C MET A 36 15.10 14.42 7.21
N MET A 37 16.39 14.21 6.88
CA MET A 37 17.44 14.04 7.89
C MET A 37 17.78 15.37 8.57
N THR A 38 17.83 16.49 7.82
CA THR A 38 18.06 17.83 8.37
C THR A 38 16.95 18.20 9.35
N THR A 39 15.69 17.98 9.00
CA THR A 39 14.54 18.18 9.91
C THR A 39 14.72 17.41 11.22
N LYS A 40 15.10 16.11 11.15
CA LYS A 40 15.35 15.32 12.36
C LYS A 40 16.49 15.85 13.21
N GLN A 41 17.57 16.27 12.57
CA GLN A 41 18.74 16.84 13.27
C GLN A 41 18.38 18.18 13.94
N GLN A 42 17.67 19.06 13.22
CA GLN A 42 17.22 20.35 13.73
C GLN A 42 16.40 20.21 15.01
N PHE A 43 15.48 19.24 15.04
CA PHE A 43 14.63 18.97 16.20
C PHE A 43 15.20 17.91 17.17
N ARG A 44 16.42 17.43 16.95
CA ARG A 44 17.09 16.40 17.77
C ARG A 44 16.25 15.12 17.93
N LYS A 45 15.61 14.68 16.83
CA LYS A 45 14.72 13.48 16.80
C LYS A 45 15.26 12.41 15.85
N THR A 46 16.53 12.05 16.01
CA THR A 46 17.26 11.13 15.12
C THR A 46 17.06 9.66 15.43
N ASP A 47 16.50 9.31 16.58
CA ASP A 47 16.29 7.96 17.10
C ASP A 47 14.88 7.39 16.82
N GLY A 48 14.69 6.11 17.07
CA GLY A 48 13.41 5.41 16.94
C GLY A 48 12.92 5.31 15.49
N ARG A 49 11.59 5.35 15.30
CA ARG A 49 11.00 5.24 13.96
C ARG A 49 11.40 6.41 13.09
N GLN A 50 11.94 6.12 11.91
CA GLN A 50 12.50 7.11 11.00
C GLN A 50 11.52 7.62 9.94
N PHE A 51 10.56 6.78 9.53
CA PHE A 51 9.57 7.10 8.52
C PHE A 51 8.37 6.17 8.64
N TYR A 52 7.28 6.55 7.98
CA TYR A 52 6.15 5.67 7.68
C TYR A 52 6.09 5.47 6.16
N HIS A 53 5.61 4.29 5.76
CA HIS A 53 5.47 3.93 4.36
C HIS A 53 4.06 3.43 4.12
N PHE A 54 3.33 4.11 3.26
CA PHE A 54 1.98 3.76 2.84
C PHE A 54 2.00 3.37 1.37
N VAL A 55 1.09 2.51 0.98
CA VAL A 55 0.85 2.13 -0.42
C VAL A 55 -0.61 2.38 -0.72
N GLN A 56 -0.87 3.06 -1.83
CA GLN A 56 -2.18 3.36 -2.37
C GLN A 56 -2.25 2.73 -3.77
N SER A 57 -3.10 1.72 -3.96
CA SER A 57 -3.21 0.97 -5.22
C SER A 57 -4.54 1.25 -5.89
N PHE A 58 -4.51 1.29 -7.23
CA PHE A 58 -5.67 1.54 -8.07
C PHE A 58 -5.88 0.36 -9.01
N PRO A 59 -7.10 -0.16 -9.15
CA PRO A 59 -7.38 -1.21 -10.11
C PRO A 59 -7.17 -0.70 -11.55
N ALA A 60 -6.78 -1.59 -12.45
CA ALA A 60 -6.52 -1.23 -13.85
C ALA A 60 -7.80 -0.76 -14.58
N GLU A 61 -8.95 -1.24 -14.11
CA GLU A 61 -10.28 -0.92 -14.64
C GLU A 61 -10.67 0.56 -14.46
N ASP A 62 -10.05 1.26 -13.50
CA ASP A 62 -10.29 2.69 -13.29
C ASP A 62 -9.76 3.57 -14.44
N GLY A 63 -8.89 3.03 -15.31
CA GLY A 63 -8.38 3.72 -16.50
C GLY A 63 -7.59 5.00 -16.20
N LEU A 64 -7.01 5.10 -15.00
CA LEU A 64 -6.25 6.27 -14.56
C LEU A 64 -4.90 6.37 -15.27
N THR A 65 -4.51 7.60 -15.59
CA THR A 65 -3.14 7.89 -16.04
C THR A 65 -2.18 7.95 -14.85
N PRO A 66 -0.87 7.69 -15.04
CA PRO A 66 0.13 7.84 -13.99
C PRO A 66 0.14 9.22 -13.33
N GLN A 67 -0.11 10.27 -14.10
CA GLN A 67 -0.18 11.65 -13.60
C GLN A 67 -1.37 11.84 -12.67
N GLN A 68 -2.54 11.28 -13.01
CA GLN A 68 -3.74 11.33 -12.15
C GLN A 68 -3.50 10.56 -10.85
N VAL A 69 -2.91 9.36 -10.93
CA VAL A 69 -2.56 8.55 -9.75
C VAL A 69 -1.59 9.31 -8.84
N ASN A 70 -0.54 9.94 -9.40
CA ASN A 70 0.39 10.75 -8.64
C ASN A 70 -0.31 11.94 -7.96
N ALA A 71 -1.18 12.67 -8.69
CA ALA A 71 -1.93 13.79 -8.15
C ALA A 71 -2.84 13.39 -6.98
N ILE A 72 -3.54 12.26 -7.07
CA ILE A 72 -4.35 11.70 -5.98
C ILE A 72 -3.48 11.38 -4.76
N GLY A 73 -2.29 10.81 -4.95
CA GLY A 73 -1.34 10.55 -3.87
C GLY A 73 -0.84 11.83 -3.20
N VAL A 74 -0.59 12.88 -3.98
CA VAL A 74 -0.19 14.21 -3.45
C VAL A 74 -1.33 14.84 -2.67
N GLU A 75 -2.57 14.79 -3.16
CA GLU A 75 -3.74 15.28 -2.44
C GLU A 75 -3.92 14.57 -1.10
N PHE A 76 -3.76 13.25 -1.09
CA PHE A 76 -3.79 12.47 0.14
C PHE A 76 -2.69 12.90 1.12
N ALA A 77 -1.45 13.09 0.63
CA ALA A 77 -0.33 13.56 1.46
C ALA A 77 -0.61 14.94 2.08
N GLN A 78 -1.16 15.87 1.31
CA GLN A 78 -1.52 17.22 1.77
C GLN A 78 -2.61 17.19 2.84
N LYS A 79 -3.64 16.35 2.67
CA LYS A 79 -4.75 16.24 3.63
C LYS A 79 -4.35 15.53 4.92
N GLN A 80 -3.53 14.48 4.84
CA GLN A 80 -3.21 13.63 5.99
C GLN A 80 -1.93 14.01 6.72
N PHE A 81 -0.98 14.63 6.01
CA PHE A 81 0.35 14.95 6.55
C PHE A 81 0.77 16.39 6.22
N PRO A 82 -0.09 17.42 6.51
CA PRO A 82 0.16 18.80 6.08
C PRO A 82 1.47 19.38 6.61
N ASP A 83 1.93 18.94 7.77
CA ASP A 83 3.13 19.46 8.45
C ASP A 83 4.35 18.51 8.32
N PHE A 84 4.26 17.49 7.48
CA PHE A 84 5.33 16.49 7.31
C PHE A 84 5.87 16.51 5.88
N GLU A 85 7.15 16.17 5.75
CA GLU A 85 7.76 15.91 4.45
C GLU A 85 7.30 14.54 3.95
N VAL A 86 6.79 14.50 2.73
CA VAL A 86 6.31 13.27 2.09
C VAL A 86 6.86 13.17 0.68
N VAL A 87 7.34 11.99 0.32
CA VAL A 87 7.65 11.62 -1.07
C VAL A 87 6.53 10.73 -1.57
N VAL A 88 5.90 11.12 -2.66
CA VAL A 88 4.89 10.35 -3.40
C VAL A 88 5.52 9.87 -4.69
N ALA A 89 5.64 8.56 -4.85
CA ALA A 89 6.22 7.93 -6.03
C ALA A 89 5.22 6.97 -6.66
N THR A 90 4.84 7.21 -7.91
CA THR A 90 3.93 6.34 -8.66
C THR A 90 4.72 5.31 -9.43
N HIS A 91 4.48 4.03 -9.13
CA HIS A 91 5.10 2.90 -9.82
C HIS A 91 4.26 2.45 -11.01
N LEU A 92 4.96 2.15 -12.11
CA LEU A 92 4.42 1.80 -13.42
C LEU A 92 4.80 0.36 -13.83
N ASP A 93 5.58 -0.34 -13.02
CA ASP A 93 6.19 -1.64 -13.32
C ASP A 93 5.29 -2.85 -13.04
N THR A 94 4.03 -2.63 -12.67
CA THR A 94 3.02 -3.67 -12.40
C THR A 94 1.75 -3.46 -13.22
N ASN A 95 0.88 -4.48 -13.28
CA ASN A 95 -0.37 -4.42 -14.02
C ASN A 95 -1.37 -3.37 -13.49
N HIS A 96 -1.14 -2.83 -12.32
CA HIS A 96 -1.96 -1.78 -11.70
C HIS A 96 -1.07 -0.68 -11.16
N LEU A 97 -1.50 0.56 -11.36
CA LEU A 97 -0.78 1.73 -10.85
C LEU A 97 -0.89 1.81 -9.33
N HIS A 98 0.21 2.17 -8.69
CA HIS A 98 0.21 2.36 -7.24
C HIS A 98 1.19 3.45 -6.81
N ASN A 99 0.79 4.19 -5.78
CA ASN A 99 1.63 5.17 -5.12
C ASN A 99 2.32 4.56 -3.91
N HIS A 100 3.60 4.83 -3.78
CA HIS A 100 4.33 4.71 -2.53
C HIS A 100 4.45 6.09 -1.89
N LEU A 101 3.98 6.22 -0.65
CA LEU A 101 4.11 7.45 0.13
C LEU A 101 5.09 7.21 1.28
N VAL A 102 6.22 7.89 1.25
CA VAL A 102 7.23 7.85 2.32
C VAL A 102 7.14 9.13 3.12
N VAL A 103 6.63 9.03 4.34
CA VAL A 103 6.36 10.17 5.24
C VAL A 103 7.46 10.26 6.28
N ASN A 104 8.06 11.43 6.45
CA ASN A 104 9.01 11.68 7.53
C ASN A 104 8.34 11.47 8.89
N SER A 105 9.05 10.88 9.84
CA SER A 105 8.51 10.66 11.19
C SER A 105 8.52 11.90 12.08
N VAL A 106 9.12 13.01 11.62
CA VAL A 106 9.23 14.27 12.36
C VAL A 106 8.61 15.38 11.52
N SER A 107 7.74 16.17 12.14
CA SER A 107 7.12 17.35 11.52
C SER A 107 8.18 18.39 11.20
N CYS A 108 8.17 18.90 9.97
CA CYS A 108 9.06 19.98 9.55
C CYS A 108 8.64 21.35 10.12
N LYS A 109 7.42 21.46 10.64
CA LYS A 109 6.89 22.68 11.23
C LYS A 109 7.21 22.86 12.71
N ASP A 110 6.98 21.82 13.52
CA ASP A 110 7.06 21.91 14.99
C ASP A 110 7.90 20.80 15.63
N GLY A 111 8.49 19.92 14.85
CA GLY A 111 9.36 18.84 15.32
C GLY A 111 8.65 17.73 16.08
N LYS A 112 7.32 17.69 16.12
CA LYS A 112 6.59 16.58 16.74
C LYS A 112 6.78 15.28 15.96
N LYS A 113 6.93 14.18 16.69
CA LYS A 113 6.95 12.85 16.06
C LYS A 113 5.54 12.42 15.67
N LEU A 114 5.43 11.90 14.47
CA LEU A 114 4.21 11.25 13.98
C LEU A 114 3.99 9.94 14.75
N HIS A 115 2.84 9.82 15.37
CA HIS A 115 2.36 8.59 15.97
C HIS A 115 1.19 8.07 15.18
N GLN A 116 1.17 6.76 14.94
CA GLN A 116 0.14 6.10 14.17
C GLN A 116 -0.38 4.88 14.92
N ASN A 117 -1.68 4.77 15.04
CA ASN A 117 -2.38 3.65 15.65
C ASN A 117 -3.46 3.08 14.70
N ALA A 118 -4.22 2.10 15.13
CA ALA A 118 -5.25 1.46 14.31
C ALA A 118 -6.39 2.42 13.91
N ALA A 119 -6.75 3.38 14.79
CA ALA A 119 -7.77 4.38 14.48
C ALA A 119 -7.28 5.38 13.41
N ASP A 120 -6.01 5.77 13.46
CA ASP A 120 -5.42 6.62 12.44
C ASP A 120 -5.40 5.92 11.07
N LEU A 121 -5.10 4.63 11.02
CA LEU A 121 -5.18 3.87 9.78
C LEU A 121 -6.60 3.84 9.21
N GLN A 122 -7.61 3.71 10.08
CA GLN A 122 -9.01 3.75 9.65
C GLN A 122 -9.38 5.12 9.07
N ARG A 123 -8.93 6.20 9.71
CA ARG A 123 -9.11 7.57 9.20
C ARG A 123 -8.41 7.78 7.85
N HIS A 124 -7.19 7.26 7.69
CA HIS A 124 -6.48 7.34 6.41
C HIS A 124 -7.26 6.65 5.28
N ARG A 125 -7.85 5.48 5.56
CA ARG A 125 -8.71 4.78 4.59
C ARG A 125 -9.93 5.62 4.22
N GLN A 126 -10.62 6.16 5.22
CA GLN A 126 -11.79 7.01 4.99
C GLN A 126 -11.47 8.23 4.12
N VAL A 127 -10.38 8.96 4.42
CA VAL A 127 -9.98 10.12 3.62
C VAL A 127 -9.52 9.70 2.22
N ASN A 128 -8.87 8.55 2.09
CA ASN A 128 -8.55 7.99 0.78
C ASN A 128 -9.82 7.72 -0.05
N ASP A 129 -10.83 7.12 0.58
CA ASP A 129 -12.11 6.82 -0.06
C ASP A 129 -12.83 8.12 -0.49
N GLU A 130 -12.83 9.15 0.36
CA GLU A 130 -13.38 10.48 0.06
C GLU A 130 -12.69 11.12 -1.15
N ILE A 131 -11.35 11.03 -1.23
CA ILE A 131 -10.58 11.53 -2.37
C ILE A 131 -10.93 10.73 -3.64
N CYS A 132 -10.93 9.40 -3.56
CA CYS A 132 -11.28 8.54 -4.69
C CYS A 132 -12.69 8.86 -5.23
N MET A 133 -13.67 9.00 -4.36
CA MET A 133 -15.03 9.38 -4.74
C MET A 133 -15.09 10.77 -5.40
N ALA A 134 -14.32 11.74 -4.90
CA ALA A 134 -14.24 13.07 -5.49
C ALA A 134 -13.65 13.05 -6.92
N HIS A 135 -12.79 12.08 -7.21
CA HIS A 135 -12.23 11.81 -8.55
C HIS A 135 -13.11 10.86 -9.40
N GLY A 136 -14.32 10.50 -8.93
CA GLY A 136 -15.25 9.63 -9.66
C GLY A 136 -14.87 8.15 -9.67
N LEU A 137 -13.98 7.73 -8.77
CA LEU A 137 -13.50 6.35 -8.66
C LEU A 137 -14.42 5.52 -7.76
N GLN A 138 -14.49 4.23 -8.02
CA GLN A 138 -15.20 3.30 -7.17
C GLN A 138 -14.40 3.00 -5.90
N VAL A 139 -15.07 3.00 -4.76
CA VAL A 139 -14.49 2.64 -3.47
C VAL A 139 -14.84 1.20 -3.14
N LEU A 140 -13.86 0.44 -2.66
CA LEU A 140 -14.06 -0.93 -2.24
C LEU A 140 -14.97 -0.98 -1.00
N GLU A 141 -15.94 -1.88 -1.01
CA GLU A 141 -16.75 -2.14 0.18
C GLU A 141 -15.86 -2.53 1.37
N PRO A 142 -16.17 -2.05 2.58
CA PRO A 142 -15.43 -2.43 3.76
C PRO A 142 -15.46 -3.95 3.94
N PRO A 143 -14.35 -4.60 4.31
CA PRO A 143 -14.29 -6.05 4.45
C PRO A 143 -15.34 -6.54 5.45
N LYS A 144 -16.14 -7.51 5.06
CA LYS A 144 -17.18 -8.12 5.92
C LYS A 144 -16.52 -8.64 7.21
N LYS A 145 -16.98 -8.18 8.38
CA LYS A 145 -16.39 -8.43 9.70
C LYS A 145 -16.27 -9.92 10.11
N HIS A 146 -16.79 -10.86 9.32
CA HIS A 146 -16.86 -12.29 9.65
C HIS A 146 -16.39 -13.22 8.52
N THR A 147 -15.26 -12.94 7.90
CA THR A 147 -14.60 -14.00 7.15
C THR A 147 -13.84 -14.89 8.14
N ARG A 148 -14.34 -16.09 8.42
CA ARG A 148 -13.65 -17.13 9.20
C ARG A 148 -12.31 -17.59 8.58
N LYS A 149 -11.96 -17.09 7.41
CA LYS A 149 -10.67 -17.38 6.78
C LYS A 149 -9.58 -16.58 7.49
N LYS A 150 -8.72 -17.29 8.22
CA LYS A 150 -7.47 -16.72 8.75
C LYS A 150 -6.71 -16.08 7.60
N GLN A 151 -6.47 -14.77 7.67
CA GLN A 151 -5.64 -14.11 6.68
C GLN A 151 -4.25 -14.74 6.69
N MET A 152 -3.77 -15.13 5.51
CA MET A 152 -2.39 -15.58 5.36
C MET A 152 -1.42 -14.48 5.78
N ARG A 153 -0.37 -14.84 6.50
CA ARG A 153 0.71 -13.90 6.78
C ARG A 153 1.39 -13.51 5.46
N PRO A 154 1.89 -12.27 5.31
CA PRO A 154 2.55 -11.84 4.07
C PRO A 154 3.65 -12.79 3.59
N GLY A 155 4.45 -13.36 4.49
CA GLY A 155 5.47 -14.35 4.17
C GLY A 155 4.90 -15.68 3.63
N GLU A 156 3.76 -16.13 4.16
CA GLU A 156 3.07 -17.35 3.69
C GLU A 156 2.47 -17.13 2.28
N TYR A 157 1.91 -15.94 2.04
CA TYR A 157 1.41 -15.55 0.73
C TYR A 157 2.53 -15.53 -0.32
N GLN A 158 3.67 -14.92 0.01
CA GLN A 158 4.84 -14.89 -0.87
C GLN A 158 5.45 -16.28 -1.11
N ALA A 159 5.46 -17.16 -0.10
CA ALA A 159 5.86 -18.55 -0.27
C ALA A 159 4.91 -19.30 -1.20
N GLY A 160 3.61 -19.02 -1.09
CA GLY A 160 2.59 -19.59 -1.98
C GLY A 160 2.79 -19.19 -3.44
N LEU A 161 3.08 -17.91 -3.70
CA LEU A 161 3.37 -17.40 -5.06
C LEU A 161 4.61 -18.07 -5.69
N ARG A 162 5.57 -18.51 -4.88
CA ARG A 162 6.77 -19.23 -5.35
C ARG A 162 6.59 -20.75 -5.47
N GLY A 163 5.45 -21.27 -5.06
CA GLY A 163 5.22 -22.72 -5.01
C GLY A 163 5.88 -23.43 -3.83
N ASP A 164 6.37 -22.70 -2.83
CA ASP A 164 7.11 -23.25 -1.67
C ASP A 164 6.24 -23.40 -0.41
N SER A 165 4.92 -23.38 -0.53
CA SER A 165 4.02 -23.37 0.62
C SER A 165 3.35 -24.71 0.86
N TRP A 166 3.93 -25.52 1.74
CA TRP A 166 3.31 -26.77 2.18
C TRP A 166 1.86 -26.61 2.71
N LYS A 167 1.52 -25.43 3.24
CA LYS A 167 0.15 -25.15 3.71
C LYS A 167 -0.84 -25.00 2.57
N LEU A 168 -0.44 -24.39 1.45
CA LEU A 168 -1.29 -24.31 0.26
C LEU A 168 -1.46 -25.69 -0.36
N ASP A 169 -0.40 -26.48 -0.43
CA ASP A 169 -0.45 -27.85 -0.92
C ASP A 169 -1.42 -28.71 -0.06
N LEU A 170 -1.36 -28.53 1.26
CA LEU A 170 -2.28 -29.19 2.18
C LEU A 170 -3.74 -28.73 2.00
N ILE A 171 -3.97 -27.43 1.83
CA ILE A 171 -5.31 -26.89 1.57
C ILE A 171 -5.85 -27.41 0.24
N GLN A 172 -5.03 -27.46 -0.79
CA GLN A 172 -5.38 -28.03 -2.09
C GLN A 172 -5.78 -29.51 -1.94
N ALA A 173 -4.93 -30.31 -1.30
CA ALA A 173 -5.21 -31.72 -1.06
C ALA A 173 -6.51 -31.96 -0.25
N ILE A 174 -6.80 -31.09 0.73
CA ILE A 174 -8.06 -31.17 1.49
C ILE A 174 -9.25 -30.80 0.60
N ASN A 175 -9.16 -29.76 -0.23
CA ASN A 175 -10.24 -29.40 -1.14
C ASN A 175 -10.50 -30.49 -2.18
N ASP A 176 -9.46 -31.06 -2.76
CA ASP A 176 -9.56 -32.17 -3.70
C ASP A 176 -10.22 -33.40 -3.05
N ALA A 177 -9.85 -33.69 -1.81
CA ALA A 177 -10.48 -34.77 -1.04
C ALA A 177 -11.95 -34.51 -0.71
N LEU A 178 -12.32 -33.25 -0.41
CA LEU A 178 -13.71 -32.86 -0.14
C LEU A 178 -14.58 -32.92 -1.42
N GLU A 179 -14.03 -32.48 -2.56
CA GLU A 179 -14.72 -32.59 -3.85
C GLU A 179 -14.95 -34.09 -4.20
N TYR A 180 -13.93 -34.93 -4.03
CA TYR A 180 -14.07 -36.38 -4.25
C TYR A 180 -15.10 -37.02 -3.31
N ALA A 181 -15.12 -36.65 -2.03
CA ALA A 181 -16.10 -37.14 -1.05
C ALA A 181 -17.52 -36.66 -1.40
N ALA A 182 -17.70 -35.39 -1.83
CA ALA A 182 -19.00 -34.87 -2.26
C ALA A 182 -19.56 -35.64 -3.48
N VAL A 183 -18.71 -35.95 -4.45
CA VAL A 183 -19.11 -36.78 -5.62
C VAL A 183 -19.48 -38.20 -5.19
N SER A 184 -18.78 -38.78 -4.23
CA SER A 184 -19.09 -40.15 -3.72
C SER A 184 -20.46 -40.24 -3.01
N TYR A 185 -20.87 -39.17 -2.29
CA TYR A 185 -22.18 -39.15 -1.61
C TYR A 185 -23.38 -38.96 -2.56
N THR A 186 -23.17 -38.33 -3.73
CA THR A 186 -24.28 -38.15 -4.72
C THR A 186 -24.66 -39.47 -5.43
N HIS A 187 -23.85 -40.53 -5.36
CA HIS A 187 -24.15 -41.83 -5.95
C HIS A 187 -24.84 -42.80 -5.00
N LEU A 188 -25.06 -42.43 -3.73
CA LEU A 188 -25.81 -43.24 -2.75
C LEU A 188 -27.26 -42.77 -2.62
N THR A 189 -28.01 -42.70 -3.73
CA THR A 189 -29.46 -42.69 -3.68
C THR A 189 -29.93 -44.15 -3.59
N LEU A 190 -30.52 -44.53 -2.44
CA LEU A 190 -31.17 -45.78 -2.23
C LEU A 190 -32.25 -46.02 -3.29
N PRO A 191 -32.30 -47.19 -3.93
CA PRO A 191 -33.44 -47.54 -4.78
C PRO A 191 -34.69 -47.63 -3.93
N THR A 192 -35.72 -46.91 -4.31
CA THR A 192 -37.09 -47.06 -3.79
C THR A 192 -37.71 -48.35 -4.26
#